data_a2ab95be0612dbfabff5201f17df4563
#
_entry.id   a2ab95be0612dbfabff5201f17df4563
#
_cell.length_a   1.000
_cell.length_b   1.000
_cell.length_c   1.000
_cell.angle_alpha   90.00
_cell.angle_beta   90.00
_cell.angle_gamma   90.00
#
_symmetry.space_group_name_H-M   'P 1'
#
loop_
_entity.id
_entity.type
_entity.pdbx_description
1 polymer ?
#
loop_
_entity_poly.entity_id
_entity_poly.type
_entity_poly.pdbx_seq_one_letter_code
_entity_poly.pdbx_strand_id
1 'polypeptide(L)'
;MTAAPPSAIDVLIVGAGIAGASLAAALAPWRRVMLIEAEDAPGYHATGRSAAFWHETYGGGAVQPLSIASFATLDNPPPELSDRGFLSPRTALTLGQRSDAAAVDAFTSEFAAQGVAISRMSGQEIAEKIPGLRSTWSEAAFEAACSDIDVGRLHAAYLRAAQRAGAVLVNRTSLQSARRTRAGWDVQLAGQNVHAALIVNAAGAWADNVATACGIKPLGIQPYRRTVIQLRLGVPVPAELPLVVHIGGEFYFKGESERRVWLSPHDETPTAPHDAVPEEIDVAIAIDRLQSVVDWPIEAVERKWAGLRSFAPDRAPVFGADPGEPSFIWCAGQGGFGIQTSPAISALLAAQLGAPSPDGAIGGVDPAPFAPSRFG
;
A
#
# COMPACT_ATOMS: atom_id res chain seq x y z
N MET A 1 24.03 23.40 -0.58
CA MET A 1 23.57 23.98 -1.85
C MET A 1 23.03 22.81 -2.68
N THR A 2 21.72 22.69 -2.82
CA THR A 2 21.10 21.72 -3.73
C THR A 2 21.37 22.20 -5.15
N ALA A 3 21.98 21.33 -5.97
CA ALA A 3 22.19 21.61 -7.38
C ALA A 3 20.85 21.95 -8.04
N ALA A 4 20.84 22.94 -8.95
CA ALA A 4 19.64 23.24 -9.74
C ALA A 4 19.24 21.96 -10.50
N PRO A 5 17.94 21.62 -10.54
CA PRO A 5 17.49 20.41 -11.24
C PRO A 5 17.84 20.50 -12.73
N PRO A 6 18.12 19.39 -13.38
CA PRO A 6 18.44 19.35 -14.80
C PRO A 6 17.25 19.88 -15.63
N SER A 7 17.51 20.69 -16.62
CA SER A 7 16.49 21.30 -17.50
C SER A 7 15.71 20.29 -18.35
N ALA A 8 16.27 19.09 -18.54
CA ALA A 8 15.64 17.98 -19.27
C ALA A 8 15.88 16.66 -18.53
N ILE A 9 14.82 15.91 -18.32
CA ILE A 9 14.81 14.61 -17.65
C ILE A 9 14.08 13.58 -18.53
N ASP A 10 14.38 12.30 -18.32
CA ASP A 10 13.71 11.24 -19.06
C ASP A 10 12.34 10.94 -18.44
N VAL A 11 12.29 10.87 -17.11
CA VAL A 11 11.06 10.53 -16.37
C VAL A 11 10.85 11.48 -15.19
N LEU A 12 9.72 12.18 -15.18
CA LEU A 12 9.20 12.90 -14.02
C LEU A 12 8.22 12.00 -13.28
N ILE A 13 8.51 11.64 -12.03
CA ILE A 13 7.60 10.91 -11.16
C ILE A 13 6.94 11.90 -10.19
N VAL A 14 5.61 11.95 -10.18
CA VAL A 14 4.81 12.83 -9.34
C VAL A 14 4.29 12.06 -8.12
N GLY A 15 4.78 12.40 -6.93
CA GLY A 15 4.49 11.77 -5.66
C GLY A 15 5.60 10.83 -5.20
N ALA A 16 6.18 11.11 -4.02
CA ALA A 16 7.26 10.32 -3.41
C ALA A 16 6.76 9.43 -2.25
N GLY A 17 5.52 8.94 -2.33
CA GLY A 17 5.03 7.81 -1.55
C GLY A 17 5.70 6.50 -1.98
N ILE A 18 5.24 5.36 -1.41
CA ILE A 18 5.84 4.04 -1.69
C ILE A 18 5.86 3.72 -3.20
N ALA A 19 4.80 4.08 -3.94
CA ALA A 19 4.70 3.82 -5.38
C ALA A 19 5.77 4.56 -6.18
N GLY A 20 5.91 5.88 -5.98
CA GLY A 20 6.90 6.68 -6.68
C GLY A 20 8.32 6.39 -6.23
N ALA A 21 8.55 6.16 -4.94
CA ALA A 21 9.87 5.84 -4.40
C ALA A 21 10.41 4.50 -4.91
N SER A 22 9.58 3.44 -4.91
CA SER A 22 9.97 2.13 -5.43
C SER A 22 10.24 2.17 -6.94
N LEU A 23 9.38 2.86 -7.70
CA LEU A 23 9.58 3.02 -9.14
C LEU A 23 10.83 3.85 -9.46
N ALA A 24 11.09 4.93 -8.71
CA ALA A 24 12.30 5.72 -8.87
C ALA A 24 13.55 4.87 -8.64
N ALA A 25 13.56 4.00 -7.62
CA ALA A 25 14.67 3.09 -7.36
C ALA A 25 14.89 2.09 -8.51
N ALA A 26 13.81 1.58 -9.11
CA ALA A 26 13.89 0.63 -10.22
C ALA A 26 14.34 1.29 -11.54
N LEU A 27 13.99 2.56 -11.75
CA LEU A 27 14.26 3.26 -13.02
C LEU A 27 15.57 4.04 -13.04
N ALA A 28 16.01 4.60 -11.91
CA ALA A 28 17.13 5.51 -11.86
C ALA A 28 18.47 4.93 -12.40
N PRO A 29 18.74 3.61 -12.32
CA PRO A 29 19.91 3.02 -12.98
C PRO A 29 19.89 3.11 -14.52
N TRP A 30 18.72 3.34 -15.13
CA TRP A 30 18.51 3.24 -16.58
C TRP A 30 18.04 4.56 -17.21
N ARG A 31 17.52 5.49 -16.40
CA ARG A 31 16.88 6.73 -16.84
C ARG A 31 17.25 7.89 -15.92
N ARG A 32 17.28 9.10 -16.46
CA ARG A 32 17.38 10.32 -15.64
C ARG A 32 16.01 10.59 -15.01
N VAL A 33 15.89 10.30 -13.73
CA VAL A 33 14.63 10.39 -12.96
C VAL A 33 14.63 11.65 -12.09
N MET A 34 13.56 12.40 -12.15
CA MET A 34 13.21 13.41 -11.17
C MET A 34 11.94 12.96 -10.44
N LEU A 35 12.01 12.88 -9.11
CA LEU A 35 10.91 12.54 -8.22
C LEU A 35 10.51 13.79 -7.47
N ILE A 36 9.25 14.22 -7.58
CA ILE A 36 8.73 15.38 -6.87
C ILE A 36 7.73 14.97 -5.79
N GLU A 37 7.75 15.73 -4.69
CA GLU A 37 6.85 15.54 -3.54
C GLU A 37 6.28 16.90 -3.12
N ALA A 38 4.97 16.96 -2.96
CA ALA A 38 4.30 18.18 -2.56
C ALA A 38 4.55 18.55 -1.10
N GLU A 39 4.70 17.53 -0.24
CA GLU A 39 4.91 17.70 1.18
C GLU A 39 6.39 17.97 1.54
N ASP A 40 6.62 18.36 2.80
CA ASP A 40 7.96 18.57 3.34
C ASP A 40 8.80 17.30 3.38
N ALA A 41 8.14 16.17 3.63
CA ALA A 41 8.75 14.87 3.76
C ALA A 41 8.05 13.83 2.86
N PRO A 42 8.82 13.01 2.11
CA PRO A 42 8.26 11.91 1.32
C PRO A 42 7.52 10.90 2.20
N GLY A 43 6.41 10.36 1.67
CA GLY A 43 5.63 9.35 2.37
C GLY A 43 4.72 9.86 3.48
N TYR A 44 4.49 11.16 3.57
CA TYR A 44 3.68 11.79 4.62
C TYR A 44 2.24 11.27 4.72
N HIS A 45 1.60 10.99 3.58
CA HIS A 45 0.21 10.52 3.52
C HIS A 45 0.09 8.98 3.71
N ALA A 46 -0.56 8.27 2.79
CA ALA A 46 -0.91 6.86 2.91
C ALA A 46 0.26 5.95 3.32
N THR A 47 1.48 6.21 2.82
CA THR A 47 2.67 5.43 3.12
C THR A 47 3.02 5.48 4.61
N GLY A 48 3.14 6.67 5.19
CA GLY A 48 3.51 6.85 6.59
C GLY A 48 2.37 6.56 7.59
N ARG A 49 1.16 6.34 7.10
CA ARG A 49 -0.04 6.10 7.92
C ARG A 49 -0.54 4.66 7.85
N SER A 50 0.24 3.77 7.22
CA SER A 50 -0.14 2.38 7.04
C SER A 50 0.13 1.56 8.31
N ALA A 51 -0.78 0.63 8.63
CA ALA A 51 -0.53 -0.43 9.61
C ALA A 51 0.39 -1.53 9.08
N ALA A 52 0.71 -1.50 7.85
CA ALA A 52 1.53 -2.31 6.97
C ALA A 52 1.87 -3.73 7.44
N PHE A 53 1.36 -4.64 6.69
CA PHE A 53 1.69 -6.07 6.79
C PHE A 53 1.76 -6.65 5.37
N TRP A 54 2.52 -7.73 5.23
CA TRP A 54 2.43 -8.63 4.10
C TRP A 54 1.50 -9.76 4.47
N HIS A 55 0.46 -9.96 3.69
CA HIS A 55 -0.56 -10.98 3.92
C HIS A 55 -1.01 -11.45 2.55
N GLU A 56 -0.81 -12.72 2.24
CA GLU A 56 -0.96 -13.27 0.89
C GLU A 56 -2.38 -13.14 0.37
N THR A 57 -3.36 -13.39 1.22
CA THR A 57 -4.79 -13.32 0.86
C THR A 57 -5.35 -11.90 0.84
N TYR A 58 -4.58 -10.91 1.34
CA TYR A 58 -5.04 -9.53 1.45
C TYR A 58 -5.12 -8.83 0.09
N GLY A 59 -6.30 -8.42 -0.29
CA GLY A 59 -6.59 -7.81 -1.59
C GLY A 59 -7.27 -8.78 -2.56
N GLY A 60 -7.46 -10.03 -2.15
CA GLY A 60 -8.13 -11.06 -2.96
C GLY A 60 -7.28 -11.56 -4.13
N GLY A 61 -7.85 -12.48 -4.90
CA GLY A 61 -7.16 -13.17 -5.99
C GLY A 61 -6.57 -12.24 -7.07
N ALA A 62 -7.15 -11.06 -7.28
CA ALA A 62 -6.62 -10.10 -8.26
C ALA A 62 -5.26 -9.49 -7.82
N VAL A 63 -5.04 -9.31 -6.51
CA VAL A 63 -3.81 -8.69 -5.97
C VAL A 63 -2.78 -9.73 -5.57
N GLN A 64 -3.21 -10.95 -5.25
CA GLN A 64 -2.38 -12.04 -4.76
C GLN A 64 -1.12 -12.29 -5.62
N PRO A 65 -1.15 -12.33 -6.96
CA PRO A 65 0.06 -12.55 -7.76
C PRO A 65 1.14 -11.49 -7.52
N LEU A 66 0.74 -10.22 -7.33
CA LEU A 66 1.67 -9.13 -7.01
C LEU A 66 2.24 -9.28 -5.60
N SER A 67 1.42 -9.72 -4.64
CA SER A 67 1.82 -9.93 -3.24
C SER A 67 2.85 -11.06 -3.12
N ILE A 68 2.58 -12.21 -3.75
CA ILE A 68 3.49 -13.36 -3.78
C ILE A 68 4.81 -12.98 -4.45
N ALA A 69 4.73 -12.35 -5.63
CA ALA A 69 5.91 -11.95 -6.39
C ALA A 69 6.80 -10.95 -5.62
N SER A 70 6.22 -10.14 -4.75
CA SER A 70 6.94 -9.15 -3.95
C SER A 70 7.64 -9.74 -2.73
N PHE A 71 7.23 -10.92 -2.25
CA PHE A 71 7.69 -11.50 -0.98
C PHE A 71 9.20 -11.62 -0.90
N ALA A 72 9.83 -12.22 -1.91
CA ALA A 72 11.27 -12.46 -1.91
C ALA A 72 12.08 -11.16 -1.77
N THR A 73 11.66 -10.08 -2.43
CA THR A 73 12.32 -8.77 -2.31
C THR A 73 12.11 -8.13 -0.93
N LEU A 74 10.96 -8.34 -0.32
CA LEU A 74 10.67 -7.83 1.03
C LEU A 74 11.42 -8.61 2.10
N ASP A 75 11.54 -9.92 1.95
CA ASP A 75 12.18 -10.82 2.92
C ASP A 75 13.71 -10.79 2.80
N ASN A 76 14.21 -10.92 1.58
CA ASN A 76 15.65 -10.92 1.27
C ASN A 76 15.94 -9.98 0.10
N PRO A 77 16.00 -8.67 0.35
CA PRO A 77 16.20 -7.67 -0.69
C PRO A 77 17.58 -7.79 -1.34
N PRO A 78 17.74 -7.34 -2.60
CA PRO A 78 19.05 -7.24 -3.21
C PRO A 78 19.95 -6.24 -2.43
N PRO A 79 21.28 -6.47 -2.38
CA PRO A 79 22.20 -5.65 -1.59
C PRO A 79 22.16 -4.15 -1.91
N GLU A 80 21.80 -3.80 -3.14
CA GLU A 80 21.66 -2.42 -3.60
C GLU A 80 20.48 -1.72 -2.91
N LEU A 81 19.50 -2.49 -2.41
CA LEU A 81 18.35 -1.96 -1.70
C LEU A 81 18.57 -1.97 -0.19
N SER A 82 18.96 -3.11 0.39
CA SER A 82 19.17 -3.25 1.83
C SER A 82 20.04 -4.47 2.17
N ASP A 83 20.75 -4.40 3.27
CA ASP A 83 21.56 -5.49 3.85
C ASP A 83 20.73 -6.49 4.69
N ARG A 84 19.45 -6.21 4.92
CA ARG A 84 18.52 -7.07 5.69
C ARG A 84 17.10 -6.93 5.19
N GLY A 85 16.31 -7.97 5.41
CA GLY A 85 14.89 -8.03 5.05
C GLY A 85 14.04 -6.97 5.75
N PHE A 86 12.87 -6.68 5.22
CA PHE A 86 11.91 -5.69 5.74
C PHE A 86 10.76 -6.34 6.50
N LEU A 87 10.71 -7.68 6.51
CA LEU A 87 9.63 -8.47 7.13
C LEU A 87 10.00 -8.89 8.55
N SER A 88 8.99 -8.89 9.41
CA SER A 88 9.03 -9.53 10.73
C SER A 88 7.89 -10.53 10.79
N PRO A 89 8.17 -11.84 11.01
CA PRO A 89 7.15 -12.89 10.96
C PRO A 89 5.99 -12.63 11.92
N ARG A 90 4.79 -12.89 11.43
CA ARG A 90 3.53 -12.85 12.16
C ARG A 90 2.61 -13.89 11.55
N THR A 91 1.57 -14.30 12.28
CA THR A 91 0.46 -15.09 11.73
C THR A 91 -0.75 -14.20 11.49
N ALA A 92 -1.72 -14.67 10.70
CA ALA A 92 -2.99 -13.99 10.52
C ALA A 92 -4.17 -14.90 10.79
N LEU A 93 -5.25 -14.32 11.29
CA LEU A 93 -6.55 -14.94 11.47
C LEU A 93 -7.61 -14.09 10.74
N THR A 94 -8.29 -14.70 9.77
CA THR A 94 -9.52 -14.17 9.23
C THR A 94 -10.65 -14.71 10.09
N LEU A 95 -11.17 -13.84 10.99
CA LEU A 95 -12.05 -14.21 12.10
C LEU A 95 -13.52 -13.97 11.73
N GLY A 96 -14.39 -14.87 12.15
CA GLY A 96 -15.85 -14.77 11.99
C GLY A 96 -16.60 -15.28 13.21
N GLN A 97 -17.88 -14.93 13.26
CA GLN A 97 -18.83 -15.52 14.20
C GLN A 97 -19.36 -16.85 13.66
N ARG A 98 -20.12 -17.58 14.46
CA ARG A 98 -20.75 -18.85 14.01
C ARG A 98 -21.63 -18.68 12.76
N SER A 99 -22.28 -17.54 12.60
CA SER A 99 -23.04 -17.19 11.39
C SER A 99 -22.20 -17.10 10.14
N ASP A 100 -20.90 -16.84 10.26
CA ASP A 100 -19.95 -16.59 9.17
C ASP A 100 -19.24 -17.90 8.72
N ALA A 101 -19.57 -19.06 9.30
CA ALA A 101 -18.91 -20.34 9.01
C ALA A 101 -18.79 -20.60 7.50
N ALA A 102 -19.88 -20.41 6.74
CA ALA A 102 -19.90 -20.61 5.30
C ALA A 102 -18.97 -19.64 4.54
N ALA A 103 -18.88 -18.37 4.99
CA ALA A 103 -17.98 -17.39 4.40
C ALA A 103 -16.50 -17.73 4.68
N VAL A 104 -16.20 -18.17 5.91
CA VAL A 104 -14.84 -18.61 6.28
C VAL A 104 -14.45 -19.90 5.54
N ASP A 105 -15.38 -20.83 5.33
CA ASP A 105 -15.15 -22.04 4.53
C ASP A 105 -14.86 -21.71 3.06
N ALA A 106 -15.69 -20.82 2.47
CA ALA A 106 -15.49 -20.38 1.10
C ALA A 106 -14.12 -19.68 0.92
N PHE A 107 -13.79 -18.74 1.82
CA PHE A 107 -12.51 -18.04 1.83
C PHE A 107 -11.31 -19.02 1.95
N THR A 108 -11.39 -19.96 2.90
CA THR A 108 -10.34 -20.97 3.09
C THR A 108 -10.17 -21.84 1.84
N SER A 109 -11.28 -22.29 1.26
CA SER A 109 -11.25 -23.17 0.08
C SER A 109 -10.74 -22.45 -1.16
N GLU A 110 -11.14 -21.19 -1.37
CA GLU A 110 -10.68 -20.36 -2.49
C GLU A 110 -9.16 -20.21 -2.48
N PHE A 111 -8.59 -19.78 -1.34
CA PHE A 111 -7.15 -19.53 -1.27
C PHE A 111 -6.32 -20.81 -1.17
N ALA A 112 -6.84 -21.86 -0.54
CA ALA A 112 -6.19 -23.19 -0.58
C ALA A 112 -6.08 -23.72 -2.01
N ALA A 113 -7.10 -23.53 -2.84
CA ALA A 113 -7.08 -23.91 -4.26
C ALA A 113 -6.04 -23.08 -5.08
N GLN A 114 -5.67 -21.90 -4.60
CA GLN A 114 -4.63 -21.03 -5.17
C GLN A 114 -3.23 -21.32 -4.60
N GLY A 115 -3.10 -22.36 -3.74
CA GLY A 115 -1.82 -22.77 -3.17
C GLY A 115 -1.42 -22.06 -1.88
N VAL A 116 -2.27 -21.22 -1.30
CA VAL A 116 -2.00 -20.55 -0.02
C VAL A 116 -2.00 -21.58 1.11
N ALA A 117 -1.02 -21.49 2.01
CA ALA A 117 -0.96 -22.29 3.24
C ALA A 117 -1.96 -21.77 4.29
N ILE A 118 -3.24 -22.02 4.04
CA ILE A 118 -4.36 -21.58 4.87
C ILE A 118 -5.16 -22.78 5.38
N SER A 119 -5.65 -22.71 6.63
CA SER A 119 -6.42 -23.78 7.25
C SER A 119 -7.52 -23.23 8.17
N ARG A 120 -8.55 -24.02 8.38
CA ARG A 120 -9.57 -23.74 9.41
C ARG A 120 -9.00 -23.92 10.81
N MET A 121 -9.48 -23.13 11.76
CA MET A 121 -9.23 -23.28 13.19
C MET A 121 -10.52 -23.51 13.95
N SER A 122 -10.46 -24.36 14.98
CA SER A 122 -11.55 -24.52 15.95
C SER A 122 -11.61 -23.32 16.91
N GLY A 123 -12.80 -23.11 17.51
CA GLY A 123 -12.96 -22.05 18.51
C GLY A 123 -12.00 -22.14 19.70
N GLN A 124 -11.58 -23.37 20.09
CA GLN A 124 -10.59 -23.57 21.14
C GLN A 124 -9.20 -23.06 20.69
N GLU A 125 -8.73 -23.43 19.50
CA GLU A 125 -7.45 -22.99 18.95
C GLU A 125 -7.40 -21.48 18.76
N ILE A 126 -8.53 -20.86 18.37
CA ILE A 126 -8.63 -19.39 18.25
C ILE A 126 -8.48 -18.74 19.62
N ALA A 127 -9.16 -19.27 20.67
CA ALA A 127 -9.11 -18.74 22.03
C ALA A 127 -7.70 -18.87 22.65
N GLU A 128 -6.94 -19.89 22.30
CA GLU A 128 -5.54 -20.04 22.70
C GLU A 128 -4.64 -18.94 22.10
N LYS A 129 -4.93 -18.50 20.87
CA LYS A 129 -4.19 -17.40 20.19
C LYS A 129 -4.65 -16.01 20.64
N ILE A 130 -5.92 -15.87 21.01
CA ILE A 130 -6.52 -14.61 21.42
C ILE A 130 -7.12 -14.77 22.83
N PRO A 131 -6.31 -14.67 23.90
CA PRO A 131 -6.80 -14.73 25.28
C PRO A 131 -7.88 -13.66 25.51
N GLY A 132 -8.99 -14.01 26.14
CA GLY A 132 -10.12 -13.12 26.34
C GLY A 132 -11.08 -13.03 25.15
N LEU A 133 -10.93 -13.90 24.14
CA LEU A 133 -11.87 -14.00 23.02
C LEU A 133 -13.28 -14.34 23.53
N ARG A 134 -14.29 -13.60 23.06
CA ARG A 134 -15.68 -13.92 23.39
C ARG A 134 -16.17 -15.14 22.59
N SER A 135 -16.93 -16.00 23.23
CA SER A 135 -17.37 -17.31 22.68
C SER A 135 -18.21 -17.25 21.41
N THR A 136 -18.75 -16.08 21.07
CA THR A 136 -19.46 -15.86 19.81
C THR A 136 -18.55 -15.87 18.58
N TRP A 137 -17.25 -15.65 18.76
CA TRP A 137 -16.20 -15.64 17.72
C TRP A 137 -15.54 -17.02 17.69
N SER A 138 -16.04 -17.91 16.88
CA SER A 138 -15.68 -19.34 16.89
C SER A 138 -15.18 -19.87 15.54
N GLU A 139 -15.17 -19.03 14.50
CA GLU A 139 -14.80 -19.41 13.15
C GLU A 139 -13.57 -18.63 12.72
N ALA A 140 -12.54 -19.29 12.20
CA ALA A 140 -11.42 -18.59 11.61
C ALA A 140 -10.73 -19.40 10.52
N ALA A 141 -10.16 -18.67 9.54
CA ALA A 141 -9.13 -19.15 8.65
C ALA A 141 -7.77 -18.66 9.17
N PHE A 142 -6.82 -19.57 9.31
CA PHE A 142 -5.47 -19.31 9.80
C PHE A 142 -4.46 -19.33 8.65
N GLU A 143 -3.64 -18.30 8.58
CA GLU A 143 -2.54 -18.15 7.63
C GLU A 143 -1.24 -17.96 8.40
N ALA A 144 -0.30 -18.89 8.23
CA ALA A 144 0.98 -18.87 8.94
C ALA A 144 1.97 -17.87 8.31
N ALA A 145 1.83 -17.62 7.01
CA ALA A 145 2.75 -16.80 6.22
C ALA A 145 2.31 -15.33 6.17
N CYS A 146 2.12 -14.70 7.33
CA CYS A 146 1.92 -13.25 7.44
C CYS A 146 3.17 -12.59 8.05
N SER A 147 3.38 -11.31 7.78
CA SER A 147 4.51 -10.56 8.35
C SER A 147 4.16 -9.09 8.52
N ASP A 148 4.67 -8.45 9.56
CA ASP A 148 4.73 -7.00 9.62
C ASP A 148 5.78 -6.47 8.64
N ILE A 149 5.54 -5.32 8.01
CA ILE A 149 6.50 -4.63 7.13
C ILE A 149 7.05 -3.40 7.84
N ASP A 150 8.37 -3.29 7.94
CA ASP A 150 9.03 -2.04 8.34
C ASP A 150 8.95 -1.01 7.20
N VAL A 151 7.81 -0.31 7.14
CA VAL A 151 7.53 0.66 6.07
C VAL A 151 8.53 1.79 6.02
N GLY A 152 8.89 2.31 7.19
CA GLY A 152 9.82 3.44 7.27
C GLY A 152 11.17 3.09 6.67
N ARG A 153 11.69 1.91 7.01
CA ARG A 153 12.96 1.42 6.47
C ARG A 153 12.87 1.06 4.99
N LEU A 154 11.79 0.40 4.55
CA LEU A 154 11.56 0.04 3.15
C LEU A 154 11.49 1.29 2.27
N HIS A 155 10.67 2.26 2.64
CA HIS A 155 10.51 3.51 1.89
C HIS A 155 11.81 4.30 1.82
N ALA A 156 12.50 4.44 2.97
CA ALA A 156 13.80 5.10 3.00
C ALA A 156 14.88 4.35 2.19
N ALA A 157 14.81 3.01 2.12
CA ALA A 157 15.72 2.21 1.28
C ALA A 157 15.51 2.51 -0.21
N TYR A 158 14.25 2.56 -0.66
CA TYR A 158 13.94 2.94 -2.05
C TYR A 158 14.44 4.34 -2.39
N LEU A 159 14.17 5.33 -1.55
CA LEU A 159 14.62 6.70 -1.79
C LEU A 159 16.16 6.78 -1.86
N ARG A 160 16.86 6.11 -0.94
CA ARG A 160 18.33 6.05 -0.97
C ARG A 160 18.87 5.34 -2.21
N ALA A 161 18.23 4.23 -2.61
CA ALA A 161 18.64 3.49 -3.82
C ALA A 161 18.45 4.37 -5.07
N ALA A 162 17.31 5.04 -5.21
CA ALA A 162 17.04 5.98 -6.30
C ALA A 162 18.09 7.11 -6.36
N GLN A 163 18.38 7.75 -5.22
CA GLN A 163 19.34 8.85 -5.14
C GLN A 163 20.79 8.38 -5.43
N ARG A 164 21.19 7.21 -4.92
CA ARG A 164 22.51 6.63 -5.26
C ARG A 164 22.66 6.34 -6.76
N ALA A 165 21.56 5.98 -7.43
CA ALA A 165 21.53 5.78 -8.87
C ALA A 165 21.34 7.08 -9.67
N GLY A 166 21.37 8.25 -9.01
CA GLY A 166 21.33 9.56 -9.67
C GLY A 166 19.94 10.21 -9.80
N ALA A 167 18.88 9.63 -9.21
CA ALA A 167 17.60 10.30 -9.17
C ALA A 167 17.65 11.59 -8.34
N VAL A 168 16.95 12.62 -8.81
CA VAL A 168 16.80 13.90 -8.09
C VAL A 168 15.46 13.91 -7.38
N LEU A 169 15.48 13.99 -6.05
CA LEU A 169 14.27 14.16 -5.23
C LEU A 169 14.10 15.65 -4.89
N VAL A 170 12.90 16.19 -5.15
CA VAL A 170 12.56 17.57 -4.84
C VAL A 170 11.26 17.60 -4.02
N ASN A 171 11.37 17.98 -2.76
CA ASN A 171 10.23 18.15 -1.85
C ASN A 171 9.62 19.55 -1.99
N ARG A 172 8.46 19.77 -1.38
CA ARG A 172 7.70 21.05 -1.44
C ARG A 172 7.44 21.49 -2.86
N THR A 173 7.24 20.53 -3.75
CA THR A 173 7.12 20.77 -5.18
C THR A 173 5.95 19.98 -5.75
N SER A 174 4.91 20.69 -6.20
CA SER A 174 3.75 20.12 -6.85
C SER A 174 3.76 20.39 -8.36
N LEU A 175 3.19 19.46 -9.14
CA LEU A 175 2.87 19.69 -10.53
C LEU A 175 1.63 20.58 -10.59
N GLN A 176 1.76 21.75 -11.28
CA GLN A 176 0.67 22.71 -11.45
C GLN A 176 -0.04 22.52 -12.79
N SER A 177 0.72 22.31 -13.85
CA SER A 177 0.20 22.00 -15.18
C SER A 177 1.28 21.33 -16.03
N ALA A 178 0.86 20.60 -17.04
CA ALA A 178 1.79 20.08 -18.05
C ALA A 178 1.16 20.20 -19.46
N ARG A 179 1.99 20.49 -20.45
CA ARG A 179 1.58 20.61 -21.84
C ARG A 179 2.37 19.64 -22.69
N ARG A 180 1.67 18.82 -23.44
CA ARG A 180 2.27 17.88 -24.40
C ARG A 180 2.97 18.61 -25.52
N THR A 181 4.16 18.18 -25.87
CA THR A 181 4.97 18.67 -26.99
C THR A 181 5.39 17.50 -27.89
N ARG A 182 6.04 17.76 -29.04
CA ARG A 182 6.57 16.69 -29.87
C ARG A 182 7.68 15.87 -29.20
N ALA A 183 8.42 16.45 -28.26
CA ALA A 183 9.58 15.84 -27.60
C ALA A 183 9.28 15.33 -26.18
N GLY A 184 8.06 15.47 -25.69
CA GLY A 184 7.69 15.12 -24.31
C GLY A 184 6.72 16.13 -23.71
N TRP A 185 6.97 16.55 -22.51
CA TRP A 185 6.11 17.42 -21.70
C TRP A 185 6.86 18.65 -21.23
N ASP A 186 6.30 19.82 -21.46
CA ASP A 186 6.68 21.04 -20.73
C ASP A 186 5.86 21.09 -19.45
N VAL A 187 6.49 20.95 -18.32
CA VAL A 187 5.85 20.82 -17.02
C VAL A 187 6.14 22.05 -16.17
N GLN A 188 5.07 22.69 -15.72
CA GLN A 188 5.14 23.75 -14.72
C GLN A 188 5.04 23.17 -13.33
N LEU A 189 6.11 23.27 -12.58
CA LEU A 189 6.18 22.93 -11.16
C LEU A 189 6.06 24.19 -10.32
N ALA A 190 5.78 24.04 -9.02
CA ALA A 190 5.87 25.16 -8.09
C ALA A 190 7.29 25.73 -8.08
N GLY A 191 7.46 26.92 -8.64
CA GLY A 191 8.74 27.66 -8.65
C GLY A 191 9.71 27.35 -9.79
N GLN A 192 9.42 26.41 -10.70
CA GLN A 192 10.29 26.11 -11.84
C GLN A 192 9.58 25.38 -12.97
N ASN A 193 10.18 25.40 -14.16
CA ASN A 193 9.74 24.63 -15.30
C ASN A 193 10.77 23.55 -15.64
N VAL A 194 10.30 22.36 -16.02
CA VAL A 194 11.15 21.25 -16.46
C VAL A 194 10.58 20.66 -17.75
N HIS A 195 11.47 20.05 -18.54
CA HIS A 195 11.05 19.24 -19.69
C HIS A 195 11.26 17.76 -19.35
N ALA A 196 10.22 16.93 -19.51
CA ALA A 196 10.24 15.50 -19.26
C ALA A 196 9.78 14.71 -20.49
N ALA A 197 10.47 13.63 -20.82
CA ALA A 197 10.00 12.75 -21.90
C ALA A 197 8.74 11.99 -21.49
N LEU A 198 8.68 11.55 -20.24
CA LEU A 198 7.55 10.83 -19.64
C LEU A 198 7.13 11.47 -18.33
N ILE A 199 5.83 11.45 -18.03
CA ILE A 199 5.28 11.75 -16.70
C ILE A 199 4.74 10.45 -16.11
N VAL A 200 5.16 10.12 -14.88
CA VAL A 200 4.57 9.04 -14.08
C VAL A 200 3.72 9.65 -12.97
N ASN A 201 2.46 9.30 -12.95
CA ASN A 201 1.51 9.71 -11.93
C ASN A 201 1.47 8.68 -10.80
N ALA A 202 2.22 8.95 -9.73
CA ALA A 202 2.28 8.18 -8.49
C ALA A 202 1.70 8.97 -7.31
N ALA A 203 0.77 9.91 -7.58
CA ALA A 203 0.27 10.90 -6.63
C ALA A 203 -0.80 10.37 -5.66
N GLY A 204 -0.99 9.04 -5.56
CA GLY A 204 -1.89 8.41 -4.59
C GLY A 204 -3.32 8.96 -4.69
N ALA A 205 -3.80 9.61 -3.63
CA ALA A 205 -5.14 10.18 -3.59
C ALA A 205 -5.35 11.33 -4.62
N TRP A 206 -4.30 12.02 -5.02
CA TRP A 206 -4.34 13.13 -5.99
C TRP A 206 -4.12 12.68 -7.44
N ALA A 207 -4.18 11.38 -7.73
CA ALA A 207 -3.87 10.87 -9.06
C ALA A 207 -4.76 11.47 -10.16
N ASP A 208 -6.06 11.57 -9.95
CA ASP A 208 -6.98 12.17 -10.92
C ASP A 208 -6.78 13.68 -11.07
N ASN A 209 -6.35 14.37 -10.00
CA ASN A 209 -6.00 15.80 -10.07
C ASN A 209 -4.76 16.02 -10.95
N VAL A 210 -3.73 15.18 -10.80
CA VAL A 210 -2.52 15.23 -11.62
C VAL A 210 -2.84 14.91 -13.09
N ALA A 211 -3.69 13.92 -13.35
CA ALA A 211 -4.16 13.61 -14.70
C ALA A 211 -4.84 14.84 -15.34
N THR A 212 -5.78 15.46 -14.62
CA THR A 212 -6.47 16.67 -15.07
C THR A 212 -5.50 17.82 -15.38
N ALA A 213 -4.49 18.04 -14.51
CA ALA A 213 -3.47 19.07 -14.70
C ALA A 213 -2.57 18.82 -15.93
N CYS A 214 -2.51 17.57 -16.39
CA CYS A 214 -1.83 17.16 -17.61
C CYS A 214 -2.75 17.07 -18.84
N GLY A 215 -4.04 17.41 -18.73
CA GLY A 215 -5.01 17.24 -19.80
C GLY A 215 -5.37 15.80 -20.12
N ILE A 216 -5.11 14.87 -19.20
CA ILE A 216 -5.42 13.45 -19.29
C ILE A 216 -6.79 13.17 -18.63
N LYS A 217 -7.58 12.30 -19.25
CA LYS A 217 -8.86 11.89 -18.67
C LYS A 217 -8.65 11.16 -17.35
N PRO A 218 -9.28 11.59 -16.25
CA PRO A 218 -9.23 10.86 -14.97
C PRO A 218 -9.75 9.43 -15.10
N LEU A 219 -9.19 8.51 -14.32
CA LEU A 219 -9.62 7.11 -14.27
C LEU A 219 -10.75 6.87 -13.23
N GLY A 220 -11.09 7.85 -12.42
CA GLY A 220 -12.03 7.68 -11.31
C GLY A 220 -11.36 7.08 -10.07
N ILE A 221 -10.11 7.44 -9.82
CA ILE A 221 -9.41 7.03 -8.60
C ILE A 221 -10.09 7.67 -7.39
N GLN A 222 -10.80 6.86 -6.61
CA GLN A 222 -11.55 7.31 -5.44
C GLN A 222 -10.75 7.08 -4.15
N PRO A 223 -10.39 8.15 -3.43
CA PRO A 223 -9.84 8.02 -2.08
C PRO A 223 -10.94 7.69 -1.06
N TYR A 224 -10.57 6.83 -0.10
CA TYR A 224 -11.39 6.46 1.04
C TYR A 224 -10.60 6.68 2.33
N ARG A 225 -11.20 7.33 3.32
CA ARG A 225 -10.59 7.47 4.64
C ARG A 225 -10.48 6.10 5.31
N ARG A 226 -9.33 5.87 5.95
CA ARG A 226 -9.05 4.69 6.76
C ARG A 226 -8.44 5.14 8.07
N THR A 227 -9.19 4.93 9.14
CA THR A 227 -8.81 5.26 10.52
C THR A 227 -8.03 4.11 11.15
N VAL A 228 -6.99 4.46 11.89
CA VAL A 228 -6.24 3.54 12.75
C VAL A 228 -6.07 4.18 14.12
N ILE A 229 -6.22 3.40 15.17
CA ILE A 229 -6.01 3.82 16.55
C ILE A 229 -5.02 2.89 17.26
N GLN A 230 -4.25 3.44 18.16
CA GLN A 230 -3.40 2.69 19.09
C GLN A 230 -4.04 2.74 20.47
N LEU A 231 -4.37 1.57 20.98
CA LEU A 231 -4.95 1.40 22.31
C LEU A 231 -3.89 0.91 23.31
N ARG A 232 -3.94 1.44 24.53
CA ARG A 232 -3.30 0.82 25.69
C ARG A 232 -4.33 -0.01 26.45
N LEU A 233 -3.96 -1.24 26.77
CA LEU A 233 -4.80 -2.22 27.43
C LEU A 233 -4.41 -2.41 28.89
N GLY A 234 -5.39 -2.72 29.74
CA GLY A 234 -5.18 -3.05 31.15
C GLY A 234 -4.60 -4.45 31.37
N VAL A 235 -4.52 -5.27 30.34
CA VAL A 235 -3.96 -6.63 30.36
C VAL A 235 -2.87 -6.77 29.31
N PRO A 236 -1.89 -7.65 29.51
CA PRO A 236 -0.94 -7.97 28.45
C PRO A 236 -1.60 -8.79 27.35
N VAL A 237 -1.16 -8.56 26.12
CA VAL A 237 -1.50 -9.40 24.95
C VAL A 237 -0.30 -10.28 24.61
N PRO A 238 -0.52 -11.47 24.02
CA PRO A 238 0.57 -12.34 23.57
C PRO A 238 1.51 -11.61 22.61
N ALA A 239 2.81 -11.82 22.75
CA ALA A 239 3.80 -11.30 21.79
C ALA A 239 3.52 -11.80 20.36
N GLU A 240 2.96 -13.01 20.26
CA GLU A 240 2.59 -13.68 19.01
C GLU A 240 1.11 -13.44 18.63
N LEU A 241 0.47 -12.41 19.17
CA LEU A 241 -0.91 -12.08 18.79
C LEU A 241 -0.98 -11.93 17.26
N PRO A 242 -1.79 -12.74 16.57
CA PRO A 242 -1.90 -12.66 15.12
C PRO A 242 -2.44 -11.30 14.65
N LEU A 243 -2.23 -10.98 13.39
CA LEU A 243 -3.08 -10.01 12.71
C LEU A 243 -4.49 -10.64 12.64
N VAL A 244 -5.47 -10.00 13.25
CA VAL A 244 -6.87 -10.44 13.21
C VAL A 244 -7.63 -9.53 12.26
N VAL A 245 -8.26 -10.13 11.23
CA VAL A 245 -9.09 -9.44 10.24
C VAL A 245 -10.48 -10.05 10.28
N HIS A 246 -11.53 -9.24 10.32
CA HIS A 246 -12.90 -9.75 10.23
C HIS A 246 -13.19 -10.27 8.82
N ILE A 247 -13.83 -11.44 8.70
CA ILE A 247 -14.16 -12.04 7.39
C ILE A 247 -15.04 -11.12 6.54
N GLY A 248 -15.94 -10.36 7.13
CA GLY A 248 -16.75 -9.35 6.48
C GLY A 248 -16.04 -8.00 6.26
N GLY A 249 -14.76 -7.89 6.62
CA GLY A 249 -13.99 -6.67 6.40
C GLY A 249 -14.37 -5.49 7.30
N GLU A 250 -14.97 -5.72 8.45
CA GLU A 250 -15.44 -4.63 9.32
C GLU A 250 -14.38 -4.07 10.27
N PHE A 251 -13.35 -4.85 10.60
CA PHE A 251 -12.25 -4.42 11.45
C PHE A 251 -11.00 -5.24 11.20
N TYR A 252 -9.87 -4.71 11.64
CA TYR A 252 -8.67 -5.50 11.91
C TYR A 252 -7.94 -4.95 13.13
N PHE A 253 -7.22 -5.83 13.83
CA PHE A 253 -6.31 -5.42 14.90
C PHE A 253 -5.08 -6.32 14.93
N LYS A 254 -3.98 -5.78 15.49
CA LYS A 254 -2.73 -6.53 15.73
C LYS A 254 -2.02 -6.04 16.99
N GLY A 255 -1.24 -6.91 17.60
CA GLY A 255 -0.33 -6.54 18.69
C GLY A 255 0.79 -5.61 18.20
N GLU A 256 1.07 -4.59 18.98
CA GLU A 256 2.20 -3.67 18.76
C GLU A 256 3.29 -3.88 19.82
N SER A 257 2.87 -4.11 21.05
CA SER A 257 3.74 -4.42 22.18
C SER A 257 2.93 -5.11 23.27
N GLU A 258 3.54 -5.45 24.40
CA GLU A 258 2.94 -6.21 25.49
C GLU A 258 1.53 -5.75 25.90
N ARG A 259 1.26 -4.44 25.88
CA ARG A 259 -0.04 -3.85 26.27
C ARG A 259 -0.62 -2.91 25.22
N ARG A 260 -0.15 -2.97 23.98
CA ARG A 260 -0.62 -2.10 22.90
C ARG A 260 -1.10 -2.89 21.72
N VAL A 261 -2.22 -2.44 21.17
CA VAL A 261 -2.76 -2.95 19.91
C VAL A 261 -3.03 -1.81 18.96
N TRP A 262 -2.80 -2.05 17.68
CA TRP A 262 -3.34 -1.21 16.61
C TRP A 262 -4.65 -1.79 16.16
N LEU A 263 -5.63 -0.92 15.95
CA LEU A 263 -6.99 -1.27 15.60
C LEU A 263 -7.53 -0.32 14.54
N SER A 264 -8.27 -0.84 13.60
CA SER A 264 -9.01 -0.07 12.60
C SER A 264 -10.45 -0.55 12.53
N PRO A 265 -11.44 0.36 12.47
CA PRO A 265 -12.82 -0.01 12.18
C PRO A 265 -13.03 -0.41 10.72
N HIS A 266 -11.95 -0.41 9.94
CA HIS A 266 -11.95 -0.70 8.51
C HIS A 266 -12.90 0.21 7.74
N ASP A 267 -13.03 1.48 8.18
CA ASP A 267 -13.84 2.50 7.54
C ASP A 267 -13.43 2.72 6.08
N GLU A 268 -14.42 2.92 5.23
CA GLU A 268 -14.24 3.25 3.81
C GLU A 268 -15.17 4.41 3.45
N THR A 269 -14.95 5.56 4.09
CA THR A 269 -15.70 6.77 3.79
C THR A 269 -15.09 7.46 2.57
N PRO A 270 -15.82 7.55 1.44
CA PRO A 270 -15.33 8.22 0.24
C PRO A 270 -15.13 9.71 0.53
N THR A 271 -14.04 10.26 0.04
CA THR A 271 -13.69 11.67 0.28
C THR A 271 -12.88 12.25 -0.88
N ALA A 272 -12.80 13.58 -0.96
CA ALA A 272 -11.82 14.24 -1.81
C ALA A 272 -10.40 14.07 -1.24
N PRO A 273 -9.35 14.21 -2.06
CA PRO A 273 -7.97 14.24 -1.58
C PRO A 273 -7.74 15.38 -0.57
N HIS A 274 -7.23 15.05 0.61
CA HIS A 274 -6.90 16.01 1.66
C HIS A 274 -5.95 15.37 2.68
N ASP A 275 -5.46 16.13 3.64
CA ASP A 275 -4.74 15.61 4.80
C ASP A 275 -5.76 14.99 5.79
N ALA A 276 -5.94 13.68 5.69
CA ALA A 276 -6.99 12.97 6.40
C ALA A 276 -6.72 12.92 7.91
N VAL A 277 -7.77 13.19 8.68
CA VAL A 277 -7.79 13.02 10.13
C VAL A 277 -8.89 12.03 10.52
N PRO A 278 -8.74 11.30 11.65
CA PRO A 278 -9.78 10.39 12.15
C PRO A 278 -10.99 11.19 12.64
N GLU A 279 -12.19 10.65 12.42
CA GLU A 279 -13.40 11.13 13.06
C GLU A 279 -13.66 10.39 14.37
N GLU A 280 -14.24 11.07 15.36
CA GLU A 280 -14.50 10.47 16.69
C GLU A 280 -15.49 9.30 16.59
N ILE A 281 -16.41 9.34 15.64
CA ILE A 281 -17.35 8.23 15.42
C ILE A 281 -16.61 6.97 14.95
N ASP A 282 -15.59 7.09 14.09
CA ASP A 282 -14.81 5.93 13.64
C ASP A 282 -13.96 5.35 14.77
N VAL A 283 -13.46 6.21 15.66
CA VAL A 283 -12.75 5.77 16.87
C VAL A 283 -13.70 5.00 17.80
N ALA A 284 -14.91 5.51 18.01
CA ALA A 284 -15.92 4.84 18.85
C ALA A 284 -16.35 3.48 18.24
N ILE A 285 -16.60 3.42 16.94
CA ILE A 285 -16.92 2.19 16.22
C ILE A 285 -15.79 1.16 16.34
N ALA A 286 -14.52 1.60 16.20
CA ALA A 286 -13.38 0.71 16.33
C ALA A 286 -13.35 0.06 17.73
N ILE A 287 -13.52 0.86 18.77
CA ILE A 287 -13.53 0.38 20.16
C ILE A 287 -14.69 -0.59 20.40
N ASP A 288 -15.91 -0.25 19.97
CA ASP A 288 -17.09 -1.09 20.10
C ASP A 288 -16.89 -2.44 19.40
N ARG A 289 -16.37 -2.45 18.18
CA ARG A 289 -16.03 -3.67 17.45
C ARG A 289 -15.00 -4.52 18.18
N LEU A 290 -13.92 -3.95 18.70
CA LEU A 290 -12.94 -4.69 19.48
C LEU A 290 -13.55 -5.31 20.74
N GLN A 291 -14.36 -4.55 21.48
CA GLN A 291 -15.03 -5.01 22.69
C GLN A 291 -16.09 -6.09 22.42
N SER A 292 -16.61 -6.16 21.20
CA SER A 292 -17.45 -7.28 20.76
C SER A 292 -16.66 -8.58 20.53
N VAL A 293 -15.34 -8.47 20.27
CA VAL A 293 -14.45 -9.61 19.99
C VAL A 293 -13.78 -10.11 21.26
N VAL A 294 -13.24 -9.20 22.08
CA VAL A 294 -12.42 -9.54 23.27
C VAL A 294 -12.91 -8.78 24.50
N ASP A 295 -12.59 -9.33 25.69
CA ASP A 295 -12.93 -8.71 26.97
C ASP A 295 -11.77 -7.90 27.60
N TRP A 296 -10.86 -7.40 26.76
CA TRP A 296 -9.71 -6.64 27.21
C TRP A 296 -10.11 -5.26 27.76
N PRO A 297 -9.73 -4.91 29.01
CA PRO A 297 -9.91 -3.56 29.52
C PRO A 297 -9.09 -2.55 28.73
N ILE A 298 -9.73 -1.51 28.21
CA ILE A 298 -9.08 -0.42 27.50
C ILE A 298 -8.79 0.70 28.50
N GLU A 299 -7.50 1.06 28.66
CA GLU A 299 -7.08 2.14 29.55
C GLU A 299 -7.04 3.50 28.85
N ALA A 300 -6.60 3.53 27.58
CA ALA A 300 -6.48 4.76 26.83
C ALA A 300 -6.41 4.54 25.30
N VAL A 301 -6.88 5.54 24.56
CA VAL A 301 -6.50 5.76 23.16
C VAL A 301 -5.23 6.60 23.18
N GLU A 302 -4.08 6.01 22.91
CA GLU A 302 -2.79 6.71 22.96
C GLU A 302 -2.50 7.52 21.70
N ARG A 303 -2.92 6.98 20.53
CA ARG A 303 -2.75 7.63 19.24
C ARG A 303 -3.93 7.30 18.33
N LYS A 304 -4.23 8.25 17.46
CA LYS A 304 -5.19 8.03 16.37
C LYS A 304 -4.72 8.79 15.14
N TRP A 305 -4.87 8.19 13.98
CA TRP A 305 -4.53 8.80 12.69
C TRP A 305 -5.42 8.22 11.60
N ALA A 306 -5.48 8.91 10.47
CA ALA A 306 -6.17 8.40 9.30
C ALA A 306 -5.32 8.60 8.05
N GLY A 307 -5.49 7.72 7.07
CA GLY A 307 -4.89 7.82 5.75
C GLY A 307 -5.96 7.69 4.67
N LEU A 308 -5.56 7.95 3.43
CA LEU A 308 -6.43 7.78 2.27
C LEU A 308 -6.01 6.53 1.50
N ARG A 309 -6.89 5.52 1.42
CA ARG A 309 -6.74 4.38 0.51
C ARG A 309 -7.43 4.71 -0.80
N SER A 310 -6.67 4.76 -1.86
CA SER A 310 -7.18 5.22 -3.17
C SER A 310 -7.32 4.03 -4.10
N PHE A 311 -8.53 3.80 -4.57
CA PHE A 311 -8.88 2.66 -5.42
C PHE A 311 -9.31 3.13 -6.80
N ALA A 312 -8.96 2.35 -7.82
CA ALA A 312 -9.59 2.41 -9.12
C ALA A 312 -11.03 1.87 -9.05
N PRO A 313 -11.89 2.11 -10.06
CA PRO A 313 -13.29 1.67 -10.05
C PRO A 313 -13.48 0.16 -9.80
N ASP A 314 -12.58 -0.67 -10.28
CA ASP A 314 -12.58 -2.14 -10.09
C ASP A 314 -11.78 -2.60 -8.85
N ARG A 315 -11.24 -1.66 -8.09
CA ARG A 315 -10.44 -1.86 -6.87
C ARG A 315 -9.09 -2.56 -7.06
N ALA A 316 -8.68 -2.86 -8.29
CA ALA A 316 -7.35 -3.38 -8.59
C ALA A 316 -6.34 -2.24 -8.81
N PRO A 317 -5.03 -2.43 -8.51
CA PRO A 317 -3.99 -1.46 -8.83
C PRO A 317 -3.98 -1.08 -10.32
N VAL A 318 -3.57 0.14 -10.62
CA VAL A 318 -3.42 0.62 -11.99
C VAL A 318 -1.97 1.01 -12.24
N PHE A 319 -1.33 0.36 -13.22
CA PHE A 319 -0.01 0.76 -13.68
C PHE A 319 0.19 0.48 -15.17
N GLY A 320 0.87 1.38 -15.85
CA GLY A 320 1.14 1.32 -17.29
C GLY A 320 0.81 2.63 -18.01
N ALA A 321 1.04 2.63 -19.32
CA ALA A 321 0.81 3.80 -20.17
C ALA A 321 -0.69 4.09 -20.34
N ASP A 322 -1.03 5.37 -20.32
CA ASP A 322 -2.39 5.83 -20.66
C ASP A 322 -2.70 5.48 -22.13
N PRO A 323 -3.90 4.92 -22.43
CA PRO A 323 -4.23 4.52 -23.80
C PRO A 323 -4.36 5.69 -24.78
N GLY A 324 -4.70 6.87 -24.31
CA GLY A 324 -4.81 8.09 -25.12
C GLY A 324 -3.50 8.88 -25.26
N GLU A 325 -2.58 8.72 -24.30
CA GLU A 325 -1.29 9.41 -24.27
C GLU A 325 -0.20 8.50 -23.68
N PRO A 326 0.48 7.70 -24.50
CA PRO A 326 1.45 6.72 -24.02
C PRO A 326 2.67 7.27 -23.28
N SER A 327 2.89 8.58 -23.28
CA SER A 327 3.95 9.22 -22.51
C SER A 327 3.48 9.69 -21.12
N PHE A 328 2.20 9.49 -20.79
CA PHE A 328 1.66 9.60 -19.45
C PHE A 328 1.46 8.21 -18.85
N ILE A 329 2.06 7.96 -17.71
CA ILE A 329 2.13 6.63 -17.09
C ILE A 329 1.38 6.67 -15.75
N TRP A 330 0.48 5.75 -15.55
CA TRP A 330 -0.21 5.57 -14.28
C TRP A 330 0.60 4.64 -13.35
N CYS A 331 0.64 4.97 -12.08
CA CYS A 331 1.11 4.12 -10.98
C CYS A 331 0.28 4.46 -9.73
N ALA A 332 -1.01 4.13 -9.78
CA ALA A 332 -2.03 4.63 -8.85
C ALA A 332 -3.04 3.53 -8.47
N GLY A 333 -4.04 3.87 -7.66
CA GLY A 333 -5.12 2.96 -7.32
C GLY A 333 -4.72 1.75 -6.48
N GLN A 334 -3.59 1.78 -5.79
CA GLN A 334 -3.06 0.63 -5.04
C GLN A 334 -3.82 0.33 -3.73
N GLY A 335 -4.87 1.09 -3.42
CA GLY A 335 -5.78 0.83 -2.30
C GLY A 335 -5.05 0.65 -0.96
N GLY A 336 -5.26 -0.50 -0.34
CA GLY A 336 -4.57 -0.91 0.88
C GLY A 336 -3.31 -1.74 0.66
N PHE A 337 -2.93 -2.04 -0.60
CA PHE A 337 -1.96 -3.08 -0.96
C PHE A 337 -0.61 -2.52 -1.42
N GLY A 338 -0.52 -1.21 -1.65
CA GLY A 338 0.62 -0.57 -2.32
C GLY A 338 1.98 -0.85 -1.69
N ILE A 339 2.06 -1.04 -0.38
CA ILE A 339 3.33 -1.32 0.30
C ILE A 339 3.77 -2.75 0.02
N GLN A 340 2.90 -3.74 0.24
CA GLN A 340 3.25 -5.14 0.03
C GLN A 340 3.49 -5.50 -1.44
N THR A 341 2.90 -4.76 -2.39
CA THR A 341 3.04 -5.01 -3.82
C THR A 341 4.06 -4.10 -4.51
N SER A 342 4.67 -3.17 -3.77
CA SER A 342 5.59 -2.17 -4.34
C SER A 342 6.78 -2.78 -5.09
N PRO A 343 7.41 -3.90 -4.65
CA PRO A 343 8.49 -4.53 -5.43
C PRO A 343 8.04 -4.99 -6.81
N ALA A 344 6.93 -5.73 -6.88
CA ALA A 344 6.44 -6.28 -8.14
C ALA A 344 5.96 -5.18 -9.09
N ILE A 345 5.12 -4.26 -8.62
CA ILE A 345 4.60 -3.16 -9.45
C ILE A 345 5.74 -2.30 -10.00
N SER A 346 6.71 -1.92 -9.16
CA SER A 346 7.80 -1.06 -9.60
C SER A 346 8.71 -1.74 -10.63
N ALA A 347 9.03 -3.02 -10.46
CA ALA A 347 9.86 -3.76 -11.39
C ALA A 347 9.16 -3.99 -12.73
N LEU A 348 7.89 -4.40 -12.72
CA LEU A 348 7.08 -4.59 -13.92
C LEU A 348 6.92 -3.28 -14.71
N LEU A 349 6.59 -2.19 -14.00
CA LEU A 349 6.42 -0.89 -14.64
C LEU A 349 7.76 -0.33 -15.15
N ALA A 350 8.85 -0.51 -14.42
CA ALA A 350 10.18 -0.11 -14.88
C ALA A 350 10.58 -0.83 -16.18
N ALA A 351 10.27 -2.12 -16.31
CA ALA A 351 10.50 -2.88 -17.52
C ALA A 351 9.70 -2.31 -18.71
N GLN A 352 8.45 -1.95 -18.54
CA GLN A 352 7.65 -1.27 -19.56
C GLN A 352 8.25 0.07 -19.99
N LEU A 353 9.02 0.72 -19.10
CA LEU A 353 9.70 1.99 -19.34
C LEU A 353 11.17 1.85 -19.77
N GLY A 354 11.59 0.63 -20.15
CA GLY A 354 12.88 0.35 -20.75
C GLY A 354 14.00 -0.04 -19.80
N ALA A 355 13.69 -0.38 -18.54
CA ALA A 355 14.59 -1.14 -17.68
C ALA A 355 14.58 -2.63 -18.10
N PRO A 356 15.57 -3.44 -17.67
CA PRO A 356 15.54 -4.89 -17.90
C PRO A 356 14.26 -5.53 -17.34
N SER A 357 13.78 -6.57 -18.02
CA SER A 357 12.66 -7.36 -17.51
C SER A 357 13.05 -8.05 -16.20
N PRO A 358 12.18 -8.05 -15.19
CA PRO A 358 12.47 -8.75 -13.95
C PRO A 358 12.46 -10.27 -14.15
N ASP A 359 13.30 -10.95 -13.39
CA ASP A 359 13.37 -12.41 -13.35
C ASP A 359 12.47 -13.00 -12.24
N GLY A 360 12.42 -14.34 -12.17
CA GLY A 360 11.78 -15.09 -11.10
C GLY A 360 10.27 -14.83 -10.99
N ALA A 361 9.77 -14.75 -9.77
CA ALA A 361 8.33 -14.63 -9.50
C ALA A 361 7.73 -13.35 -10.08
N ILE A 362 8.47 -12.23 -10.06
CA ILE A 362 8.00 -10.95 -10.62
C ILE A 362 7.86 -11.06 -12.15
N GLY A 363 8.84 -11.68 -12.82
CA GLY A 363 8.79 -11.87 -14.28
C GLY A 363 7.65 -12.78 -14.75
N GLY A 364 7.12 -13.61 -13.86
CA GLY A 364 5.95 -14.47 -14.14
C GLY A 364 4.59 -13.78 -14.00
N VAL A 365 4.54 -12.55 -13.49
CA VAL A 365 3.26 -11.83 -13.32
C VAL A 365 2.84 -11.18 -14.63
N ASP A 366 1.61 -11.48 -15.09
CA ASP A 366 1.00 -10.76 -16.21
C ASP A 366 0.58 -9.35 -15.78
N PRO A 367 1.13 -8.28 -16.37
CA PRO A 367 0.74 -6.90 -16.06
C PRO A 367 -0.57 -6.47 -16.75
N ALA A 368 -1.09 -7.21 -17.73
CA ALA A 368 -2.25 -6.81 -18.53
C ALA A 368 -3.52 -6.53 -17.69
N PRO A 369 -3.86 -7.33 -16.65
CA PRO A 369 -5.00 -7.05 -15.78
C PRO A 369 -4.92 -5.71 -15.03
N PHE A 370 -3.74 -5.12 -14.94
CA PHE A 370 -3.51 -3.86 -14.21
C PHE A 370 -3.36 -2.64 -15.14
N ALA A 371 -3.40 -2.87 -16.46
CA ALA A 371 -3.23 -1.80 -17.44
C ALA A 371 -4.39 -0.79 -17.40
N PRO A 372 -4.11 0.54 -17.58
CA PRO A 372 -5.16 1.58 -17.61
C PRO A 372 -6.19 1.36 -18.73
N SER A 373 -5.80 0.70 -19.82
CA SER A 373 -6.68 0.41 -20.97
C SER A 373 -7.91 -0.43 -20.62
N ARG A 374 -7.96 -1.08 -19.46
CA ARG A 374 -9.15 -1.83 -18.99
C ARG A 374 -10.34 -0.92 -18.62
N PHE A 375 -10.12 0.40 -18.57
CA PHE A 375 -11.19 1.39 -18.32
C PHE A 375 -11.70 2.09 -19.60
N GLY A 376 -11.31 1.65 -20.77
CA GLY A 376 -11.80 2.10 -22.07
C GLY A 376 -10.99 3.18 -22.71
#